data_e98f11c42bb1067cd84666390cbd7c44
#
_entry.id   e98f11c42bb1067cd84666390cbd7c44
#
_cell.length_a   1.000
_cell.length_b   1.000
_cell.length_c   1.000
_cell.angle_alpha   90.00
_cell.angle_beta   90.00
_cell.angle_gamma   90.00
#
_symmetry.space_group_name_H-M   'P 1'
#
loop_
_entity.id
_entity.type
_entity.pdbx_description
1 polymer ?
#
loop_
_entity_poly.entity_id
_entity_poly.type
_entity_poly.pdbx_seq_one_letter_code
_entity_poly.pdbx_strand_id
1 'polypeptide(L)'
;MATVKTVSYSILVNGEPRGNIQPTRGIRQEDPLSPYLFLLCSEGLNGLLQQSMVVGDLRGFSLCKYGPQISHLFFADDSLIFCWAKMGDVQTIQTILSMYEKASGQKVNGQKTNLFFGKSVSDNTKIALKDFLGVLEIKEYEKYLGLLVVVGRNKKENLMYIREMIWGKL
;
A
#
# COMPACT_ATOMS: atom_id res chain seq x y z
N MET A 1 -7.90 -2.68 25.94
CA MET A 1 -6.68 -3.12 25.18
C MET A 1 -5.94 -4.32 25.81
N ALA A 2 -6.46 -4.97 26.82
CA ALA A 2 -5.87 -6.18 27.38
C ALA A 2 -5.84 -7.33 26.35
N THR A 3 -6.91 -7.54 25.59
CA THR A 3 -7.06 -8.60 24.57
C THR A 3 -5.99 -8.60 23.47
N VAL A 4 -5.35 -7.48 23.17
CA VAL A 4 -4.28 -7.39 22.17
C VAL A 4 -2.89 -7.67 22.77
N LYS A 5 -2.71 -7.33 24.05
CA LYS A 5 -1.39 -7.43 24.73
C LYS A 5 -1.15 -8.75 25.45
N THR A 6 -2.19 -9.55 25.69
CA THR A 6 -2.09 -10.80 26.47
C THR A 6 -2.07 -12.06 25.60
N VAL A 7 -1.97 -11.91 24.28
CA VAL A 7 -1.94 -13.05 23.37
C VAL A 7 -0.59 -13.75 23.47
N SER A 8 -0.63 -15.09 23.65
CA SER A 8 0.54 -15.96 23.52
C SER A 8 0.23 -17.14 22.61
N TYR A 9 1.24 -17.65 21.93
CA TYR A 9 1.13 -18.79 21.02
C TYR A 9 2.03 -19.93 21.48
N SER A 10 1.60 -21.15 21.23
CA SER A 10 2.41 -22.36 21.36
C SER A 10 2.39 -23.11 20.04
N ILE A 11 3.48 -23.79 19.69
CA ILE A 11 3.56 -24.65 18.52
C ILE A 11 3.16 -26.05 18.93
N LEU A 12 2.25 -26.68 18.20
CA LEU A 12 1.91 -28.08 18.40
C LEU A 12 2.98 -28.97 17.76
N VAL A 13 3.68 -29.74 18.58
CA VAL A 13 4.64 -30.74 18.14
C VAL A 13 4.08 -32.10 18.56
N ASN A 14 3.74 -32.94 17.60
CA ASN A 14 3.09 -34.25 17.84
C ASN A 14 1.83 -34.16 18.71
N GLY A 15 1.04 -33.08 18.55
CA GLY A 15 -0.20 -32.87 19.32
C GLY A 15 -0.01 -32.22 20.70
N GLU A 16 1.23 -32.03 21.17
CA GLU A 16 1.52 -31.36 22.44
C GLU A 16 1.93 -29.90 22.21
N PRO A 17 1.39 -28.92 22.96
CA PRO A 17 1.80 -27.53 22.88
C PRO A 17 3.21 -27.37 23.43
N ARG A 18 4.12 -26.84 22.59
CA ARG A 18 5.52 -26.56 22.94
C ARG A 18 5.85 -25.09 22.71
N GLY A 19 6.66 -24.55 23.60
CA GLY A 19 7.11 -23.17 23.55
C GLY A 19 6.02 -22.16 23.98
N ASN A 20 6.45 -20.94 24.24
CA ASN A 20 5.59 -19.79 24.51
C ASN A 20 6.10 -18.60 23.70
N ILE A 21 5.36 -18.21 22.67
CA ILE A 21 5.70 -17.10 21.79
C ILE A 21 4.78 -15.93 22.13
N GLN A 22 5.36 -14.84 22.60
CA GLN A 22 4.63 -13.58 22.80
C GLN A 22 4.89 -12.67 21.59
N PRO A 23 3.88 -12.35 20.78
CA PRO A 23 4.04 -11.46 19.66
C PRO A 23 4.33 -10.04 20.15
N THR A 24 5.32 -9.41 19.55
CA THR A 24 5.67 -8.01 19.84
C THR A 24 4.96 -7.01 18.95
N ARG A 25 4.33 -7.49 17.86
CA ARG A 25 3.60 -6.69 16.87
C ARG A 25 2.62 -7.54 16.07
N GLY A 26 1.72 -6.87 15.37
CA GLY A 26 0.67 -7.51 14.56
C GLY A 26 -0.58 -7.80 15.38
N ILE A 27 -1.62 -8.23 14.69
CA ILE A 27 -2.89 -8.65 15.26
C ILE A 27 -3.09 -10.14 14.97
N ARG A 28 -3.85 -10.80 15.84
CA ARG A 28 -4.10 -12.24 15.74
C ARG A 28 -4.89 -12.55 14.47
N GLN A 29 -4.42 -13.50 13.69
CA GLN A 29 -5.18 -14.05 12.57
C GLN A 29 -6.43 -14.76 13.10
N GLU A 30 -7.56 -14.64 12.38
CA GLU A 30 -8.86 -15.20 12.76
C GLU A 30 -9.48 -14.66 14.04
N ASP A 31 -8.94 -13.58 14.62
CA ASP A 31 -9.57 -12.88 15.73
C ASP A 31 -10.69 -11.96 15.18
N PRO A 32 -11.94 -12.06 15.70
CA PRO A 32 -13.06 -11.22 15.24
C PRO A 32 -12.80 -9.71 15.37
N LEU A 33 -11.93 -9.28 16.27
CA LEU A 33 -11.56 -7.86 16.44
C LEU A 33 -10.47 -7.39 15.47
N SER A 34 -9.68 -8.31 14.90
CA SER A 34 -8.56 -7.97 14.04
C SER A 34 -8.94 -7.12 12.82
N PRO A 35 -10.03 -7.42 12.07
CA PRO A 35 -10.45 -6.59 10.95
C PRO A 35 -10.81 -5.15 11.37
N TYR A 36 -11.47 -4.97 12.51
CA TYR A 36 -11.84 -3.64 13.01
C TYR A 36 -10.62 -2.83 13.45
N LEU A 37 -9.65 -3.46 14.09
CA LEU A 37 -8.39 -2.82 14.47
C LEU A 37 -7.59 -2.42 13.23
N PHE A 38 -7.57 -3.28 12.20
CA PHE A 38 -6.95 -2.96 10.93
C PHE A 38 -7.60 -1.75 10.26
N LEU A 39 -8.94 -1.70 10.20
CA LEU A 39 -9.68 -0.56 9.65
C LEU A 39 -9.39 0.73 10.40
N LEU A 40 -9.33 0.70 11.73
CA LEU A 40 -8.97 1.88 12.53
C LEU A 40 -7.55 2.37 12.21
N CYS A 41 -6.60 1.47 12.02
CA CYS A 41 -5.25 1.84 11.60
C CYS A 41 -5.27 2.44 10.18
N SER A 42 -6.00 1.84 9.24
CA SER A 42 -6.12 2.34 7.86
C SER A 42 -6.76 3.73 7.82
N GLU A 43 -7.77 3.99 8.65
CA GLU A 43 -8.35 5.32 8.81
C GLU A 43 -7.34 6.34 9.35
N GLY A 44 -6.45 5.93 10.24
CA GLY A 44 -5.35 6.77 10.71
C GLY A 44 -4.42 7.18 9.56
N LEU A 45 -4.05 6.25 8.68
CA LEU A 45 -3.26 6.54 7.48
C LEU A 45 -4.01 7.44 6.50
N ASN A 46 -5.30 7.16 6.25
CA ASN A 46 -6.19 8.00 5.45
C ASN A 46 -6.17 9.45 5.96
N GLY A 47 -6.37 9.64 7.27
CA GLY A 47 -6.36 10.96 7.90
C GLY A 47 -5.07 11.74 7.69
N LEU A 48 -3.91 11.09 7.83
CA LEU A 48 -2.59 11.70 7.60
C LEU A 48 -2.42 12.14 6.13
N LEU A 49 -2.78 11.28 5.18
CA LEU A 49 -2.70 11.60 3.75
C LEU A 49 -3.65 12.73 3.37
N GLN A 50 -4.90 12.71 3.84
CA GLN A 50 -5.87 13.76 3.59
C GLN A 50 -5.44 15.10 4.19
N GLN A 51 -4.94 15.10 5.41
CA GLN A 51 -4.43 16.32 6.05
C GLN A 51 -3.29 16.94 5.24
N SER A 52 -2.35 16.14 4.76
CA SER A 52 -1.24 16.62 3.93
C SER A 52 -1.72 17.19 2.58
N MET A 53 -2.80 16.67 2.02
CA MET A 53 -3.43 17.26 0.83
C MET A 53 -4.07 18.62 1.14
N VAL A 54 -4.76 18.73 2.28
CA VAL A 54 -5.42 20.01 2.69
C VAL A 54 -4.38 21.09 2.95
N VAL A 55 -3.25 20.75 3.58
CA VAL A 55 -2.14 21.69 3.83
C VAL A 55 -1.36 22.03 2.54
N GLY A 56 -1.46 21.17 1.51
CA GLY A 56 -0.80 21.37 0.23
C GLY A 56 0.61 20.75 0.13
N ASP A 57 1.01 19.97 1.13
CA ASP A 57 2.29 19.25 1.16
C ASP A 57 2.30 18.01 0.26
N LEU A 58 1.12 17.47 -0.03
CA LEU A 58 0.91 16.34 -0.93
C LEU A 58 -0.10 16.71 -2.01
N ARG A 59 0.21 16.39 -3.26
CA ARG A 59 -0.70 16.57 -4.39
C ARG A 59 -1.13 15.24 -4.94
N GLY A 60 -2.44 14.96 -4.86
CA GLY A 60 -3.03 13.78 -5.43
C GLY A 60 -3.15 13.85 -6.96
N PHE A 61 -3.70 12.79 -7.50
CA PHE A 61 -4.03 12.63 -8.92
C PHE A 61 -5.51 12.99 -9.15
N SER A 62 -5.81 13.70 -10.22
CA SER A 62 -7.18 14.00 -10.63
C SER A 62 -7.48 13.41 -12.02
N LEU A 63 -8.61 12.72 -12.13
CA LEU A 63 -9.06 12.09 -13.39
C LEU A 63 -9.57 13.11 -14.41
N CYS A 64 -10.03 14.27 -13.97
CA CYS A 64 -10.52 15.33 -14.85
C CYS A 64 -10.23 16.71 -14.26
N LYS A 65 -10.29 17.74 -15.09
CA LYS A 65 -9.87 19.13 -14.77
C LYS A 65 -10.48 19.70 -13.48
N TYR A 66 -11.68 19.28 -13.12
CA TYR A 66 -12.41 19.74 -11.92
C TYR A 66 -12.84 18.56 -11.02
N GLY A 67 -12.24 17.38 -11.21
CA GLY A 67 -12.53 16.20 -10.41
C GLY A 67 -11.85 16.24 -9.04
N PRO A 68 -12.30 15.37 -8.12
CA PRO A 68 -11.64 15.22 -6.84
C PRO A 68 -10.20 14.76 -7.03
N GLN A 69 -9.33 15.20 -6.13
CA GLN A 69 -7.97 14.70 -6.07
C GLN A 69 -7.93 13.40 -5.25
N ILE A 70 -7.32 12.38 -5.81
CA ILE A 70 -7.13 11.07 -5.18
C ILE A 70 -5.66 10.96 -4.79
N SER A 71 -5.37 10.82 -3.51
CA SER A 71 -4.00 10.59 -3.01
C SER A 71 -3.69 9.13 -2.74
N HIS A 72 -4.71 8.29 -2.53
CA HIS A 72 -4.52 6.88 -2.24
C HIS A 72 -5.77 6.05 -2.53
N LEU A 73 -5.56 4.74 -2.67
CA LEU A 73 -6.60 3.72 -2.70
C LEU A 73 -6.13 2.57 -1.80
N PHE A 74 -6.98 2.15 -0.88
CA PHE A 74 -6.74 1.02 0.02
C PHE A 74 -7.64 -0.15 -0.34
N PHE A 75 -7.08 -1.34 -0.36
CA PHE A 75 -7.81 -2.58 -0.52
C PHE A 75 -7.14 -3.68 0.32
N ALA A 76 -7.78 -4.09 1.40
CA ALA A 76 -7.19 -4.98 2.39
C ALA A 76 -5.79 -4.48 2.81
N ASP A 77 -4.76 -5.32 2.67
CA ASP A 77 -3.36 -4.99 2.96
C ASP A 77 -2.63 -4.26 1.81
N ASP A 78 -3.23 -4.20 0.62
CA ASP A 78 -2.68 -3.50 -0.52
C ASP A 78 -3.03 -2.00 -0.49
N SER A 79 -2.05 -1.16 -0.77
CA SER A 79 -2.20 0.29 -0.79
C SER A 79 -1.55 0.89 -2.03
N LEU A 80 -2.30 1.73 -2.75
CA LEU A 80 -1.76 2.59 -3.80
C LEU A 80 -1.72 4.02 -3.28
N ILE A 81 -0.57 4.68 -3.39
CA ILE A 81 -0.41 6.10 -3.05
C ILE A 81 -0.02 6.85 -4.32
N PHE A 82 -0.71 7.95 -4.58
CA PHE A 82 -0.50 8.80 -5.75
C PHE A 82 0.06 10.13 -5.34
N CYS A 83 1.13 10.55 -5.98
CA CYS A 83 1.72 11.87 -5.79
C CYS A 83 2.40 12.36 -7.08
N TRP A 84 2.80 13.61 -7.08
CA TRP A 84 3.66 14.12 -8.13
C TRP A 84 5.08 13.58 -7.96
N ALA A 85 5.76 13.34 -9.10
CA ALA A 85 7.16 12.88 -9.10
C ALA A 85 8.11 14.03 -8.70
N LYS A 86 7.96 14.53 -7.48
CA LYS A 86 8.76 15.58 -6.86
C LYS A 86 9.31 15.11 -5.53
N MET A 87 10.55 15.50 -5.24
CA MET A 87 11.21 15.11 -4.00
C MET A 87 10.40 15.51 -2.76
N GLY A 88 9.80 16.71 -2.74
CA GLY A 88 8.98 17.19 -1.62
C GLY A 88 7.78 16.29 -1.33
N ASP A 89 6.98 15.93 -2.36
CA ASP A 89 5.82 15.05 -2.21
C ASP A 89 6.25 13.66 -1.67
N VAL A 90 7.36 13.12 -2.19
CA VAL A 90 7.89 11.81 -1.78
C VAL A 90 8.43 11.83 -0.35
N GLN A 91 9.09 12.92 0.06
CA GLN A 91 9.51 13.12 1.45
C GLN A 91 8.32 13.19 2.41
N THR A 92 7.25 13.87 2.01
CA THR A 92 6.00 13.94 2.77
C THR A 92 5.41 12.54 2.95
N ILE A 93 5.32 11.74 1.88
CA ILE A 93 4.85 10.35 1.96
C ILE A 93 5.71 9.53 2.92
N GLN A 94 7.04 9.60 2.81
CA GLN A 94 7.95 8.87 3.69
C GLN A 94 7.76 9.26 5.16
N THR A 95 7.56 10.55 5.44
CA THR A 95 7.28 11.06 6.78
C THR A 95 5.96 10.50 7.31
N ILE A 96 4.89 10.55 6.50
CA ILE A 96 3.57 10.00 6.86
C ILE A 96 3.67 8.49 7.16
N LEU A 97 4.32 7.73 6.29
CA LEU A 97 4.50 6.29 6.49
C LEU A 97 5.30 5.99 7.76
N SER A 98 6.37 6.75 8.04
CA SER A 98 7.16 6.61 9.27
C SER A 98 6.34 6.90 10.54
N MET A 99 5.49 7.94 10.50
CA MET A 99 4.56 8.25 11.60
C MET A 99 3.54 7.13 11.80
N TYR A 100 2.96 6.65 10.71
CA TYR A 100 2.00 5.56 10.71
C TYR A 100 2.60 4.26 11.27
N GLU A 101 3.80 3.87 10.82
CA GLU A 101 4.51 2.69 11.32
C GLU A 101 4.73 2.74 12.84
N LYS A 102 5.14 3.90 13.35
CA LYS A 102 5.36 4.11 14.78
C LYS A 102 4.07 4.03 15.60
N ALA A 103 2.97 4.54 15.05
CA ALA A 103 1.68 4.58 15.74
C ALA A 103 0.93 3.24 15.69
N SER A 104 0.91 2.58 14.52
CA SER A 104 0.15 1.35 14.29
C SER A 104 0.93 0.08 14.63
N GLY A 105 2.27 0.13 14.65
CA GLY A 105 3.13 -1.04 14.72
C GLY A 105 3.21 -1.86 13.43
N GLN A 106 2.49 -1.45 12.37
CA GLN A 106 2.61 -2.04 11.04
C GLN A 106 3.93 -1.57 10.39
N LYS A 107 4.38 -2.29 9.38
CA LYS A 107 5.56 -1.88 8.60
C LYS A 107 5.30 -2.01 7.12
N VAL A 108 5.73 -1.01 6.37
CA VAL A 108 5.75 -1.06 4.91
C VAL A 108 6.77 -2.12 4.46
N ASN A 109 6.34 -3.02 3.60
CA ASN A 109 7.22 -4.03 3.03
C ASN A 109 7.96 -3.47 1.80
N GLY A 110 9.15 -2.93 1.99
CA GLY A 110 9.96 -2.35 0.91
C GLY A 110 10.30 -3.33 -0.22
N GLN A 111 10.37 -4.64 0.06
CA GLN A 111 10.64 -5.66 -0.96
C GLN A 111 9.43 -5.90 -1.88
N LYS A 112 8.21 -5.64 -1.38
CA LYS A 112 6.97 -5.74 -2.15
C LYS A 112 6.48 -4.39 -2.67
N THR A 113 7.15 -3.31 -2.30
CA THR A 113 6.80 -1.96 -2.76
C THR A 113 7.36 -1.72 -4.15
N ASN A 114 6.53 -1.24 -5.05
CA ASN A 114 6.88 -0.91 -6.42
C ASN A 114 6.60 0.56 -6.71
N LEU A 115 7.37 1.14 -7.63
CA LEU A 115 7.19 2.50 -8.12
C LEU A 115 6.73 2.48 -9.56
N PHE A 116 5.72 3.30 -9.84
CA PHE A 116 5.20 3.53 -11.19
C PHE A 116 5.30 5.00 -11.52
N PHE A 117 5.84 5.31 -12.70
CA PHE A 117 6.01 6.69 -13.14
C PHE A 117 5.21 6.97 -14.41
N GLY A 118 4.65 8.17 -14.48
CA GLY A 118 4.07 8.66 -15.71
C GLY A 118 5.14 8.83 -16.81
N LYS A 119 4.71 8.72 -18.07
CA LYS A 119 5.61 8.79 -19.25
C LYS A 119 6.40 10.10 -19.37
N SER A 120 5.93 11.18 -18.75
CA SER A 120 6.56 12.51 -18.80
C SER A 120 7.67 12.70 -17.76
N VAL A 121 7.89 11.73 -16.86
CA VAL A 121 8.93 11.83 -15.82
C VAL A 121 10.29 11.46 -16.41
N SER A 122 11.29 12.31 -16.21
CA SER A 122 12.65 12.06 -16.70
C SER A 122 13.31 10.90 -15.95
N ASP A 123 14.20 10.17 -16.61
CA ASP A 123 14.87 9.02 -16.03
C ASP A 123 15.75 9.40 -14.84
N ASN A 124 16.39 10.57 -14.87
CA ASN A 124 17.14 11.07 -13.72
C ASN A 124 16.25 11.27 -12.49
N THR A 125 15.03 11.78 -12.68
CA THR A 125 14.06 11.94 -11.59
C THR A 125 13.62 10.57 -11.04
N LYS A 126 13.34 9.61 -11.93
CA LYS A 126 12.96 8.24 -11.52
C LYS A 126 14.03 7.59 -10.65
N ILE A 127 15.31 7.69 -11.09
CA ILE A 127 16.45 7.14 -10.34
C ILE A 127 16.57 7.82 -8.97
N ALA A 128 16.55 9.15 -8.92
CA ALA A 128 16.69 9.89 -7.67
C ALA A 128 15.58 9.55 -6.66
N LEU A 129 14.32 9.43 -7.11
CA LEU A 129 13.20 9.08 -6.24
C LEU A 129 13.23 7.61 -5.81
N LYS A 130 13.65 6.71 -6.70
CA LYS A 130 13.86 5.29 -6.38
C LYS A 130 14.90 5.13 -5.28
N ASP A 131 16.06 5.76 -5.44
CA ASP A 131 17.17 5.67 -4.49
C ASP A 131 16.78 6.27 -3.14
N PHE A 132 16.05 7.39 -3.14
CA PHE A 132 15.55 8.02 -1.93
C PHE A 132 14.57 7.13 -1.15
N LEU A 133 13.66 6.45 -1.84
CA LEU A 133 12.69 5.53 -1.21
C LEU A 133 13.28 4.16 -0.85
N GLY A 134 14.48 3.84 -1.35
CA GLY A 134 15.11 2.53 -1.15
C GLY A 134 14.35 1.38 -1.80
N VAL A 135 13.61 1.65 -2.89
CA VAL A 135 12.87 0.63 -3.64
C VAL A 135 13.78 -0.03 -4.66
N LEU A 136 13.74 -1.36 -4.73
CA LEU A 136 14.68 -2.13 -5.56
C LEU A 136 14.40 -2.00 -7.06
N GLU A 137 13.14 -1.86 -7.46
CA GLU A 137 12.75 -1.93 -8.86
C GLU A 137 11.71 -0.86 -9.23
N ILE A 138 11.86 -0.30 -10.45
CA ILE A 138 10.82 0.51 -11.09
C ILE A 138 10.13 -0.42 -12.09
N LYS A 139 8.83 -0.65 -11.90
CA LYS A 139 8.06 -1.48 -12.82
C LYS A 139 7.31 -0.62 -13.82
N GLU A 140 7.38 -1.01 -15.09
CA GLU A 140 6.59 -0.37 -16.15
C GLU A 140 5.17 -0.92 -16.23
N TYR A 141 5.02 -2.20 -15.85
CA TYR A 141 3.73 -2.91 -15.92
C TYR A 141 3.55 -3.79 -14.70
N GLU A 142 2.54 -3.55 -13.92
CA GLU A 142 2.12 -4.45 -12.84
C GLU A 142 0.59 -4.53 -12.77
N LYS A 143 0.13 -5.64 -12.19
CA LYS A 143 -1.28 -5.86 -11.94
C LYS A 143 -1.59 -5.45 -10.50
N TYR A 144 -2.58 -4.59 -10.34
CA TYR A 144 -3.17 -4.29 -9.04
C TYR A 144 -4.55 -4.93 -9.00
N LEU A 145 -4.79 -5.80 -8.03
CA LEU A 145 -6.03 -6.59 -7.92
C LEU A 145 -6.38 -7.36 -9.20
N GLY A 146 -5.37 -7.86 -9.91
CA GLY A 146 -5.54 -8.57 -11.17
C GLY A 146 -5.72 -7.69 -12.41
N LEU A 147 -5.80 -6.37 -12.25
CA LEU A 147 -5.92 -5.41 -13.35
C LEU A 147 -4.59 -4.70 -13.61
N LEU A 148 -4.31 -4.41 -14.87
CA LEU A 148 -3.14 -3.61 -15.25
C LEU A 148 -3.24 -2.18 -14.70
N VAL A 149 -2.24 -1.73 -13.95
CA VAL A 149 -2.19 -0.38 -13.37
C VAL A 149 -2.05 0.69 -14.46
N VAL A 150 -1.35 0.38 -15.55
CA VAL A 150 -1.18 1.29 -16.70
C VAL A 150 -1.89 0.71 -17.91
N VAL A 151 -3.02 1.30 -18.26
CA VAL A 151 -3.75 0.98 -19.50
C VAL A 151 -3.23 1.88 -20.61
N GLY A 152 -2.49 1.32 -21.57
CA GLY A 152 -2.04 2.01 -22.77
C GLY A 152 -3.23 2.47 -23.65
N ARG A 153 -2.91 3.20 -24.74
CA ARG A 153 -3.94 3.65 -25.72
C ARG A 153 -4.74 2.51 -26.34
N ASN A 154 -4.19 1.29 -26.37
CA ASN A 154 -4.85 0.11 -26.91
C ASN A 154 -5.71 -0.60 -25.85
N LYS A 155 -6.83 0.03 -25.49
CA LYS A 155 -7.79 -0.50 -24.50
C LYS A 155 -8.31 -1.91 -24.84
N LYS A 156 -8.37 -2.27 -26.14
CA LYS A 156 -8.85 -3.58 -26.59
C LYS A 156 -7.96 -4.73 -26.11
N GLU A 157 -6.65 -4.63 -26.26
CA GLU A 157 -5.72 -5.69 -25.83
C GLU A 157 -5.74 -5.89 -24.32
N ASN A 158 -5.82 -4.79 -23.57
CA ASN A 158 -5.89 -4.87 -22.11
C ASN A 158 -7.22 -5.47 -21.61
N LEU A 159 -8.34 -5.22 -22.31
CA LEU A 159 -9.63 -5.84 -22.01
C LEU A 159 -9.72 -7.29 -22.50
N MET A 160 -9.00 -7.67 -23.56
CA MET A 160 -8.91 -9.07 -24.00
C MET A 160 -8.31 -9.97 -22.91
N TYR A 161 -7.31 -9.50 -22.18
CA TYR A 161 -6.75 -10.24 -21.04
C TYR A 161 -7.80 -10.57 -19.97
N ILE A 162 -8.68 -9.61 -19.64
CA ILE A 162 -9.77 -9.84 -18.67
C ILE A 162 -10.75 -10.88 -19.21
N ARG A 163 -11.08 -10.80 -20.51
CA ARG A 163 -11.93 -11.78 -21.18
C ARG A 163 -11.32 -13.19 -21.11
N GLU A 164 -10.05 -13.34 -21.44
CA GLU A 164 -9.36 -14.63 -21.40
C GLU A 164 -9.27 -15.21 -19.98
N MET A 165 -9.08 -14.34 -18.97
CA MET A 165 -9.08 -14.75 -17.57
C MET A 165 -10.46 -15.26 -17.10
N ILE A 166 -11.55 -14.69 -17.62
CA ILE A 166 -12.91 -15.13 -17.33
C ILE A 166 -13.22 -16.46 -18.06
N TRP A 167 -12.89 -16.56 -19.35
CA TRP A 167 -13.11 -17.77 -20.14
C TRP A 167 -12.25 -18.96 -19.67
N GLY A 168 -11.09 -18.72 -19.14
CA GLY A 168 -10.23 -19.79 -18.61
C GLY A 168 -10.68 -20.36 -17.25
N LYS A 169 -11.73 -19.78 -16.65
CA LYS A 169 -12.33 -20.25 -15.38
C LYS A 169 -13.72 -20.86 -15.55
N LEU A 170 -14.27 -20.82 -16.75
CA LEU A 170 -15.51 -21.49 -17.15
C LEU A 170 -15.20 -22.84 -17.78
#